data_fe273dd8641b27cd0ee0b7bd46a1c32c
#
_entry.id   fe273dd8641b27cd0ee0b7bd46a1c32c
#
_cell.length_a   1.000
_cell.length_b   1.000
_cell.length_c   1.000
_cell.angle_alpha   90.00
_cell.angle_beta   90.00
_cell.angle_gamma   90.00
#
_symmetry.space_group_name_H-M   'P 1'
#
loop_
_entity.id
_entity.type
_entity.pdbx_description
1 polymer ?
#
loop_
_entity_poly.entity_id
_entity_poly.type
_entity_poly.pdbx_seq_one_letter_code
_entity_poly.pdbx_strand_id
1 'polypeptide(L)'
;YKDLHSNCFFEATCLRVKLVKALSGGKIMNWISNYVRPRINSIFSRRETPDNLWSKCSSCGTMLFHRELSENLNVCNECGHHMPISPRDRFANLFDGGIFVEIDVPKPIIDPLQFKDQKKYPERMKSAQKTTGEAEAMLLAEGEMGRTPVVLAAQDFSFMGGSMGMYVGNAIIR
;
A
#
# COMPACT_ATOMS: atom_id res chain seq x y z
N TYR A 1 -35.14 -23.85 17.98
CA TYR A 1 -35.86 -22.95 18.91
C TYR A 1 -35.58 -21.53 18.40
N LYS A 2 -36.47 -21.05 17.61
CA LYS A 2 -37.56 -20.08 17.87
C LYS A 2 -37.03 -18.72 18.29
N ASP A 3 -37.11 -17.82 17.33
CA ASP A 3 -38.02 -16.67 17.25
C ASP A 3 -37.61 -15.53 18.21
N LEU A 4 -37.57 -14.33 17.85
CA LEU A 4 -38.58 -13.41 17.36
C LEU A 4 -37.98 -11.99 17.20
N HIS A 5 -38.35 -11.36 16.11
CA HIS A 5 -38.83 -9.98 15.97
C HIS A 5 -38.02 -8.81 16.57
N SER A 6 -37.63 -7.86 15.78
CA SER A 6 -38.52 -6.70 15.57
C SER A 6 -38.07 -5.81 14.43
N ASN A 7 -38.98 -5.57 13.55
CA ASN A 7 -39.08 -4.44 12.62
C ASN A 7 -38.85 -3.12 13.35
N CYS A 8 -38.12 -2.23 12.74
CA CYS A 8 -38.38 -0.82 12.87
C CYS A 8 -38.23 -0.13 11.52
N PHE A 9 -39.36 0.11 10.92
CA PHE A 9 -39.72 1.10 9.95
C PHE A 9 -39.08 2.45 10.29
N PHE A 10 -38.39 3.03 9.32
CA PHE A 10 -38.34 4.48 9.21
C PHE A 10 -38.43 4.88 7.75
N GLU A 11 -39.65 5.10 7.30
CA GLU A 11 -39.96 5.93 6.15
C GLU A 11 -39.56 7.37 6.49
N ALA A 12 -38.62 7.90 5.75
CA ALA A 12 -38.35 9.32 5.74
C ALA A 12 -38.85 9.91 4.41
N THR A 13 -39.96 10.49 4.52
CA THR A 13 -40.67 11.45 3.70
C THR A 13 -39.83 12.21 2.68
N CYS A 14 -40.10 11.91 1.44
CA CYS A 14 -39.71 12.68 0.26
C CYS A 14 -40.48 14.02 0.24
N LEU A 15 -39.83 15.07 0.65
CA LEU A 15 -40.38 16.44 0.47
C LEU A 15 -39.99 16.95 -0.92
N ARG A 16 -40.95 16.83 -1.82
CA ARG A 16 -41.06 17.56 -3.08
C ARG A 16 -41.08 19.06 -2.81
N VAL A 17 -40.02 19.74 -3.12
CA VAL A 17 -40.11 21.20 -3.33
C VAL A 17 -40.34 21.45 -4.81
N LYS A 18 -41.60 21.80 -5.11
CA LYS A 18 -42.04 22.27 -6.42
C LYS A 18 -41.44 23.66 -6.68
N LEU A 19 -40.98 23.81 -7.90
CA LEU A 19 -40.65 25.03 -8.61
C LEU A 19 -41.60 26.21 -8.26
N VAL A 20 -40.98 27.33 -7.98
CA VAL A 20 -41.56 28.64 -8.29
C VAL A 20 -40.68 29.29 -9.36
N LYS A 21 -41.17 29.30 -10.59
CA LYS A 21 -40.72 30.19 -11.65
C LYS A 21 -41.22 31.59 -11.31
N ALA A 22 -40.33 32.53 -11.12
CA ALA A 22 -40.67 33.95 -11.27
C ALA A 22 -39.54 34.65 -12.00
N LEU A 23 -39.89 35.11 -13.12
CA LEU A 23 -39.38 36.10 -14.05
C LEU A 23 -38.61 37.26 -13.38
N SER A 24 -37.49 37.59 -13.93
CA SER A 24 -37.17 38.89 -14.49
C SER A 24 -35.64 39.10 -14.54
N GLY A 25 -35.24 39.61 -15.66
CA GLY A 25 -33.86 39.77 -16.10
C GLY A 25 -33.03 40.74 -15.27
N GLY A 26 -31.78 40.44 -15.25
CA GLY A 26 -30.69 41.26 -14.76
C GLY A 26 -29.41 40.48 -14.91
N LYS A 27 -28.71 40.64 -16.01
CA LYS A 27 -27.32 40.18 -16.13
C LYS A 27 -26.45 40.95 -15.14
N ILE A 28 -26.36 40.48 -13.90
CA ILE A 28 -25.33 40.93 -13.00
C ILE A 28 -24.06 40.17 -13.40
N MET A 29 -23.13 40.87 -14.00
CA MET A 29 -21.82 40.35 -14.39
C MET A 29 -21.10 39.78 -13.13
N ASN A 30 -21.07 38.46 -13.02
CA ASN A 30 -20.39 37.73 -11.95
C ASN A 30 -18.88 37.73 -12.15
N TRP A 31 -18.24 38.90 -12.15
CA TRP A 31 -16.77 39.02 -12.16
C TRP A 31 -16.16 38.40 -10.89
N ILE A 32 -16.90 38.40 -9.80
CA ILE A 32 -16.50 37.79 -8.53
C ILE A 32 -16.39 36.27 -8.64
N SER A 33 -17.30 35.60 -9.38
CA SER A 33 -17.28 34.15 -9.51
C SER A 33 -16.14 33.62 -10.39
N ASN A 34 -15.70 34.45 -11.37
CA ASN A 34 -14.67 34.01 -12.31
C ASN A 34 -13.24 34.38 -11.88
N TYR A 35 -13.09 35.42 -11.03
CA TYR A 35 -11.75 35.91 -10.65
C TYR A 35 -11.36 35.58 -9.20
N VAL A 36 -12.31 35.56 -8.28
CA VAL A 36 -12.05 35.38 -6.85
C VAL A 36 -12.15 33.92 -6.43
N ARG A 37 -13.12 33.14 -6.95
CA ARG A 37 -13.25 31.72 -6.64
C ARG A 37 -12.03 30.87 -6.97
N PRO A 38 -11.36 30.97 -8.14
CA PRO A 38 -10.18 30.18 -8.42
C PRO A 38 -9.01 30.48 -7.46
N ARG A 39 -8.86 31.73 -7.02
CA ARG A 39 -7.81 32.13 -6.09
C ARG A 39 -8.09 31.65 -4.66
N ILE A 40 -9.34 31.69 -4.23
CA ILE A 40 -9.73 31.21 -2.91
C ILE A 40 -9.60 29.69 -2.83
N ASN A 41 -9.98 28.95 -3.88
CA ASN A 41 -9.81 27.51 -3.94
C ASN A 41 -8.33 27.07 -3.94
N SER A 42 -7.43 27.88 -4.50
CA SER A 42 -5.98 27.60 -4.44
C SER A 42 -5.36 27.86 -3.06
N ILE A 43 -5.96 28.76 -2.27
CA ILE A 43 -5.52 29.05 -0.89
C ILE A 43 -6.09 28.02 0.09
N PHE A 44 -7.27 27.47 -0.20
CA PHE A 44 -7.93 26.43 0.57
C PHE A 44 -7.75 25.02 -0.02
N SER A 45 -6.86 24.82 -1.00
CA SER A 45 -6.48 23.46 -1.33
C SER A 45 -5.87 22.87 -0.06
N ARG A 46 -6.66 22.09 0.66
CA ARG A 46 -6.18 21.19 1.70
C ARG A 46 -4.96 20.51 1.10
N ARG A 47 -3.79 20.74 1.66
CA ARG A 47 -2.68 19.81 1.46
C ARG A 47 -3.27 18.46 1.84
N GLU A 48 -3.52 17.63 0.86
CA GLU A 48 -3.84 16.22 1.12
C GLU A 48 -2.63 15.71 1.88
N THR A 49 -2.79 15.58 3.18
CA THR A 49 -1.86 14.83 3.99
C THR A 49 -1.91 13.41 3.41
N PRO A 50 -0.80 12.85 2.97
CA PRO A 50 -0.79 11.48 2.46
C PRO A 50 -1.48 10.59 3.49
N ASP A 51 -2.46 9.80 3.06
CA ASP A 51 -3.26 8.92 3.93
C ASP A 51 -2.44 7.91 4.72
N ASN A 52 -1.12 7.86 4.49
CA ASN A 52 -0.16 6.91 5.05
C ASN A 52 0.84 7.51 6.06
N LEU A 53 0.54 8.65 6.69
CA LEU A 53 1.44 9.22 7.70
C LEU A 53 1.49 8.41 9.01
N TRP A 54 0.46 7.62 9.28
CA TRP A 54 0.30 6.87 10.51
C TRP A 54 0.09 5.39 10.27
N SER A 55 0.79 4.56 11.02
CA SER A 55 0.62 3.11 11.06
C SER A 55 0.15 2.68 12.44
N LYS A 56 -0.79 1.74 12.50
CA LYS A 56 -1.27 1.19 13.75
C LYS A 56 -0.48 -0.08 14.10
N CYS A 57 0.11 -0.12 15.28
CA CYS A 57 0.76 -1.32 15.78
C CYS A 57 -0.27 -2.46 15.94
N SER A 58 0.02 -3.62 15.35
CA SER A 58 -0.87 -4.79 15.42
C SER A 58 -0.93 -5.43 16.80
N SER A 59 0.06 -5.20 17.65
CA SER A 59 0.14 -5.76 19.00
C SER A 59 -0.51 -4.86 20.05
N CYS A 60 -0.05 -3.63 20.20
CA CYS A 60 -0.56 -2.71 21.26
C CYS A 60 -1.61 -1.71 20.78
N GLY A 61 -1.85 -1.61 19.46
CA GLY A 61 -2.85 -0.69 18.91
C GLY A 61 -2.43 0.78 18.86
N THR A 62 -1.24 1.13 19.32
CA THR A 62 -0.72 2.50 19.28
C THR A 62 -0.56 2.99 17.85
N MET A 63 -0.89 4.25 17.61
CA MET A 63 -0.65 4.91 16.33
C MET A 63 0.79 5.42 16.29
N LEU A 64 1.54 4.97 15.28
CA LEU A 64 2.95 5.28 15.10
C LEU A 64 3.11 6.16 13.86
N PHE A 65 3.95 7.18 13.96
CA PHE A 65 4.29 8.00 12.82
C PHE A 65 5.23 7.22 11.87
N HIS A 66 4.89 7.16 10.60
CA HIS A 66 5.61 6.32 9.62
C HIS A 66 7.12 6.59 9.58
N ARG A 67 7.51 7.85 9.72
CA ARG A 67 8.92 8.24 9.73
C ARG A 67 9.67 7.69 10.95
N GLU A 68 9.09 7.85 12.15
CA GLU A 68 9.68 7.33 13.38
C GLU A 68 9.78 5.81 13.36
N LEU A 69 8.77 5.17 12.77
CA LEU A 69 8.74 3.74 12.60
C LEU A 69 9.86 3.25 11.66
N SER A 70 10.08 3.94 10.55
CA SER A 70 11.16 3.60 9.62
C SER A 70 12.56 3.83 10.23
N GLU A 71 12.73 4.91 11.01
CA GLU A 71 13.96 5.19 11.75
C GLU A 71 14.25 4.12 12.82
N ASN A 72 13.20 3.52 13.39
CA ASN A 72 13.30 2.42 14.38
C ASN A 72 13.16 1.02 13.73
N LEU A 73 13.56 0.85 12.48
CA LEU A 73 13.59 -0.43 11.77
C LEU A 73 12.27 -1.21 11.79
N ASN A 74 11.14 -0.52 11.72
CA ASN A 74 9.78 -1.06 11.82
C ASN A 74 9.48 -1.77 13.16
N VAL A 75 10.14 -1.37 14.24
CA VAL A 75 9.86 -1.83 15.59
C VAL A 75 9.02 -0.80 16.34
N CYS A 76 7.95 -1.24 16.97
CA CYS A 76 7.09 -0.37 17.77
C CYS A 76 7.84 0.16 19.01
N ASN A 77 7.89 1.47 19.18
CA ASN A 77 8.56 2.11 20.31
C ASN A 77 7.89 1.80 21.65
N GLU A 78 6.58 1.53 21.64
CA GLU A 78 5.81 1.32 22.89
C GLU A 78 5.90 -0.12 23.40
N CYS A 79 5.80 -1.11 22.50
CA CYS A 79 5.71 -2.52 22.93
C CYS A 79 6.82 -3.42 22.38
N GLY A 80 7.74 -2.89 21.59
CA GLY A 80 8.81 -3.67 20.97
C GLY A 80 8.36 -4.66 19.89
N HIS A 81 7.10 -4.56 19.43
CA HIS A 81 6.59 -5.44 18.39
C HIS A 81 7.26 -5.14 17.04
N HIS A 82 7.81 -6.17 16.40
CA HIS A 82 8.40 -6.08 15.07
C HIS A 82 7.31 -6.14 14.00
N MET A 83 7.19 -5.08 13.21
CA MET A 83 6.27 -5.05 12.07
C MET A 83 6.98 -5.49 10.79
N PRO A 84 6.23 -5.92 9.76
CA PRO A 84 6.81 -6.31 8.48
C PRO A 84 7.68 -5.19 7.87
N ILE A 85 8.81 -5.58 7.29
CA ILE A 85 9.73 -4.70 6.57
C ILE A 85 9.92 -5.26 5.16
N SER A 86 9.95 -4.39 4.15
CA SER A 86 10.18 -4.83 2.78
C SER A 86 11.62 -5.34 2.58
N PRO A 87 11.88 -6.23 1.61
CA PRO A 87 13.23 -6.65 1.27
C PRO A 87 14.16 -5.48 0.94
N ARG A 88 13.68 -4.47 0.22
CA ARG A 88 14.48 -3.28 -0.15
C ARG A 88 14.87 -2.44 1.06
N ASP A 89 13.91 -2.18 1.95
CA ASP A 89 14.18 -1.44 3.19
C ASP A 89 15.14 -2.23 4.09
N ARG A 90 15.02 -3.57 4.11
CA ARG A 90 15.96 -4.43 4.83
C ARG A 90 17.38 -4.32 4.27
N PHE A 91 17.54 -4.33 2.95
CA PHE A 91 18.85 -4.13 2.32
C PHE A 91 19.39 -2.74 2.60
N ALA A 92 18.57 -1.69 2.48
CA ALA A 92 18.98 -0.33 2.80
C ALA A 92 19.48 -0.16 4.26
N ASN A 93 18.91 -0.95 5.17
CA ASN A 93 19.33 -0.92 6.59
C ASN A 93 20.54 -1.79 6.90
N LEU A 94 20.83 -2.82 6.10
CA LEU A 94 21.91 -3.76 6.36
C LEU A 94 23.21 -3.40 5.65
N PHE A 95 23.11 -2.91 4.42
CA PHE A 95 24.29 -2.51 3.65
C PHE A 95 24.84 -1.16 4.10
N ASP A 96 26.15 -1.01 4.05
CA ASP A 96 26.84 0.22 4.42
C ASP A 96 26.35 1.40 3.58
N GLY A 97 25.89 2.44 4.26
CA GLY A 97 25.29 3.61 3.62
C GLY A 97 24.03 3.34 2.80
N GLY A 98 23.42 2.17 2.93
CA GLY A 98 22.25 1.76 2.16
C GLY A 98 22.53 1.51 0.68
N ILE A 99 23.79 1.31 0.30
CA ILE A 99 24.23 1.14 -1.08
C ILE A 99 24.33 -0.35 -1.41
N PHE A 100 23.55 -0.80 -2.39
CA PHE A 100 23.57 -2.18 -2.87
C PHE A 100 23.24 -2.26 -4.36
N VAL A 101 23.59 -3.35 -4.99
CA VAL A 101 23.27 -3.67 -6.37
C VAL A 101 22.41 -4.93 -6.38
N GLU A 102 21.26 -4.88 -7.02
CA GLU A 102 20.39 -6.04 -7.16
C GLU A 102 20.99 -7.05 -8.16
N ILE A 103 20.97 -8.32 -7.78
CA ILE A 103 21.43 -9.41 -8.62
C ILE A 103 20.25 -9.95 -9.41
N ASP A 104 20.36 -9.89 -10.73
CA ASP A 104 19.35 -10.41 -11.63
C ASP A 104 19.35 -11.96 -11.60
N VAL A 105 18.17 -12.53 -11.43
CA VAL A 105 17.95 -13.98 -11.46
C VAL A 105 17.16 -14.34 -12.70
N PRO A 106 17.60 -15.34 -13.48
CA PRO A 106 16.86 -15.80 -14.66
C PRO A 106 15.44 -16.22 -14.30
N LYS A 107 14.47 -15.65 -15.01
CA LYS A 107 13.05 -15.98 -14.79
C LYS A 107 12.77 -17.41 -15.23
N PRO A 108 12.15 -18.23 -14.38
CA PRO A 108 11.74 -19.58 -14.76
C PRO A 108 10.56 -19.55 -15.73
N ILE A 109 10.29 -20.70 -16.33
CA ILE A 109 9.06 -20.90 -17.11
C ILE A 109 7.87 -20.72 -16.16
N ILE A 110 6.95 -19.83 -16.53
CA ILE A 110 5.76 -19.54 -15.74
C ILE A 110 4.75 -20.69 -15.92
N ASP A 111 4.38 -21.31 -14.81
CA ASP A 111 3.28 -22.30 -14.72
C ASP A 111 3.36 -23.46 -15.73
N PRO A 112 4.47 -24.24 -15.77
CA PRO A 112 4.61 -25.35 -16.69
C PRO A 112 3.55 -26.45 -16.44
N LEU A 113 2.99 -26.52 -15.24
CA LEU A 113 1.98 -27.50 -14.84
C LEU A 113 0.55 -27.00 -15.08
N GLN A 114 0.36 -25.76 -15.52
CA GLN A 114 -0.96 -25.13 -15.72
C GLN A 114 -1.85 -25.25 -14.47
N PHE A 115 -1.24 -25.04 -13.30
CA PHE A 115 -1.91 -25.25 -12.01
C PHE A 115 -3.07 -24.27 -11.82
N LYS A 116 -4.18 -24.84 -11.40
CA LYS A 116 -5.40 -24.13 -11.06
C LYS A 116 -6.03 -24.74 -9.81
N ASP A 117 -6.24 -23.91 -8.80
CA ASP A 117 -7.16 -24.18 -7.70
C ASP A 117 -8.40 -23.28 -7.83
N GLN A 118 -8.62 -22.35 -6.90
CA GLN A 118 -9.66 -21.30 -7.00
C GLN A 118 -9.35 -20.27 -8.09
N LYS A 119 -8.04 -19.96 -8.31
CA LYS A 119 -7.53 -19.05 -9.33
C LYS A 119 -6.35 -19.70 -10.04
N LYS A 120 -6.14 -19.33 -11.30
CA LYS A 120 -4.95 -19.78 -12.05
C LYS A 120 -3.68 -19.16 -11.43
N TYR A 121 -2.59 -19.92 -11.43
CA TYR A 121 -1.30 -19.46 -10.91
C TYR A 121 -0.84 -18.12 -11.51
N PRO A 122 -0.90 -17.89 -12.85
CA PRO A 122 -0.53 -16.59 -13.42
C PRO A 122 -1.37 -15.41 -12.93
N GLU A 123 -2.63 -15.63 -12.56
CA GLU A 123 -3.48 -14.58 -12.01
C GLU A 123 -3.07 -14.22 -10.58
N ARG A 124 -2.68 -15.22 -9.78
CA ARG A 124 -2.13 -15.01 -8.43
C ARG A 124 -0.82 -14.24 -8.50
N MET A 125 0.06 -14.62 -9.41
CA MET A 125 1.34 -13.96 -9.65
C MET A 125 1.14 -12.47 -9.97
N LYS A 126 0.29 -12.15 -10.95
CA LYS A 126 -0.04 -10.76 -11.31
C LYS A 126 -0.64 -9.96 -10.13
N SER A 127 -1.48 -10.61 -9.33
CA SER A 127 -2.06 -9.96 -8.14
C SER A 127 -0.98 -9.64 -7.11
N ALA A 128 -0.07 -10.58 -6.84
CA ALA A 128 1.03 -10.39 -5.92
C ALA A 128 1.98 -9.27 -6.39
N GLN A 129 2.38 -9.29 -7.66
CA GLN A 129 3.20 -8.25 -8.29
C GLN A 129 2.57 -6.86 -8.16
N LYS A 130 1.25 -6.76 -8.37
CA LYS A 130 0.53 -5.49 -8.23
C LYS A 130 0.49 -5.00 -6.77
N THR A 131 0.39 -5.92 -5.81
CA THR A 131 0.28 -5.57 -4.39
C THR A 131 1.62 -5.19 -3.77
N THR A 132 2.68 -5.93 -4.11
CA THR A 132 4.01 -5.72 -3.52
C THR A 132 4.88 -4.76 -4.31
N GLY A 133 4.61 -4.58 -5.61
CA GLY A 133 5.50 -3.86 -6.54
C GLY A 133 6.71 -4.66 -6.97
N GLU A 134 6.90 -5.88 -6.43
CA GLU A 134 8.02 -6.75 -6.74
C GLU A 134 7.67 -7.75 -7.85
N ALA A 135 8.68 -8.13 -8.63
CA ALA A 135 8.49 -9.10 -9.71
C ALA A 135 8.33 -10.53 -9.19
N GLU A 136 8.97 -10.84 -8.06
CA GLU A 136 9.07 -12.18 -7.49
C GLU A 136 9.17 -12.14 -5.95
N ALA A 137 9.05 -13.31 -5.32
CA ALA A 137 9.02 -13.43 -3.86
C ALA A 137 10.38 -13.24 -3.18
N MET A 138 11.48 -13.22 -3.90
CA MET A 138 12.84 -13.09 -3.35
C MET A 138 13.64 -12.06 -4.13
N LEU A 139 14.34 -11.20 -3.41
CA LEU A 139 15.33 -10.29 -3.94
C LEU A 139 16.72 -10.73 -3.49
N LEU A 140 17.70 -10.61 -4.39
CA LEU A 140 19.10 -10.77 -4.10
C LEU A 140 19.80 -9.44 -4.32
N ALA A 141 20.75 -9.15 -3.45
CA ALA A 141 21.58 -7.97 -3.59
C ALA A 141 23.01 -8.23 -3.10
N GLU A 142 23.95 -7.56 -3.73
CA GLU A 142 25.34 -7.51 -3.30
C GLU A 142 25.74 -6.10 -2.85
N GLY A 143 26.61 -6.02 -1.88
CA GLY A 143 27.10 -4.77 -1.31
C GLY A 143 28.07 -5.01 -0.20
N GLU A 144 28.40 -3.96 0.56
CA GLU A 144 29.27 -4.07 1.72
C GLU A 144 28.46 -4.04 3.02
N MET A 145 28.84 -4.85 3.99
CA MET A 145 28.33 -4.84 5.36
C MET A 145 29.51 -4.85 6.32
N GLY A 146 29.72 -3.75 7.05
CA GLY A 146 30.91 -3.57 7.88
C GLY A 146 32.21 -3.62 7.07
N ARG A 147 32.24 -3.06 5.87
CA ARG A 147 33.33 -3.07 4.89
C ARG A 147 33.70 -4.47 4.37
N THR A 148 32.81 -5.43 4.54
CA THR A 148 32.99 -6.78 4.00
C THR A 148 32.01 -6.96 2.85
N PRO A 149 32.44 -7.38 1.65
CA PRO A 149 31.55 -7.67 0.56
C PRO A 149 30.70 -8.90 0.90
N VAL A 150 29.37 -8.75 0.75
CA VAL A 150 28.41 -9.80 1.05
C VAL A 150 27.32 -9.84 -0.01
N VAL A 151 26.72 -11.01 -0.18
CA VAL A 151 25.50 -11.22 -0.93
C VAL A 151 24.38 -11.55 0.04
N LEU A 152 23.27 -10.82 -0.06
CA LEU A 152 22.09 -11.03 0.77
C LEU A 152 20.92 -11.48 -0.08
N ALA A 153 20.14 -12.41 0.45
CA ALA A 153 18.85 -12.82 -0.10
C ALA A 153 17.75 -12.50 0.90
N ALA A 154 16.72 -11.80 0.46
CA ALA A 154 15.56 -11.49 1.29
C ALA A 154 14.27 -11.93 0.61
N GLN A 155 13.45 -12.68 1.33
CA GLN A 155 12.17 -13.15 0.87
C GLN A 155 11.06 -12.21 1.33
N ASP A 156 10.17 -11.84 0.41
CA ASP A 156 8.99 -11.03 0.71
C ASP A 156 7.80 -11.92 1.06
N PHE A 157 7.43 -11.94 2.33
CA PHE A 157 6.25 -12.68 2.78
C PHE A 157 4.92 -12.06 2.30
N SER A 158 4.92 -10.82 1.85
CA SER A 158 3.76 -10.19 1.23
C SER A 158 3.49 -10.75 -0.17
N PHE A 159 4.53 -11.30 -0.81
CA PHE A 159 4.43 -11.93 -2.12
C PHE A 159 4.00 -13.39 -1.96
N MET A 160 2.71 -13.66 -2.14
CA MET A 160 2.10 -15.00 -2.07
C MET A 160 2.47 -15.80 -0.79
N GLY A 161 2.57 -15.10 0.37
CA GLY A 161 2.97 -15.73 1.63
C GLY A 161 4.43 -16.16 1.69
N GLY A 162 5.31 -15.57 0.89
CA GLY A 162 6.72 -15.98 0.80
C GLY A 162 6.89 -17.30 0.05
N SER A 163 6.16 -17.49 -1.05
CA SER A 163 6.19 -18.73 -1.84
C SER A 163 7.60 -19.10 -2.30
N MET A 164 8.00 -20.33 -2.04
CA MET A 164 9.30 -20.90 -2.45
C MET A 164 9.14 -21.71 -3.76
N GLY A 165 8.94 -21.00 -4.85
CA GLY A 165 8.84 -21.58 -6.20
C GLY A 165 10.19 -21.75 -6.89
N MET A 166 10.15 -22.07 -8.18
CA MET A 166 11.35 -22.27 -9.02
C MET A 166 12.25 -21.02 -9.06
N TYR A 167 11.66 -19.81 -9.05
CA TYR A 167 12.44 -18.58 -9.03
C TYR A 167 13.29 -18.48 -7.75
N VAL A 168 12.68 -18.73 -6.59
CA VAL A 168 13.39 -18.69 -5.29
C VAL A 168 14.50 -19.74 -5.25
N GLY A 169 14.25 -20.95 -5.76
CA GLY A 169 15.28 -21.98 -5.90
C GLY A 169 16.43 -21.52 -6.76
N ASN A 170 16.16 -20.95 -7.93
CA ASN A 170 17.19 -20.40 -8.82
C ASN A 170 17.96 -19.24 -8.16
N ALA A 171 17.28 -18.41 -7.37
CA ALA A 171 17.90 -17.31 -6.66
C ALA A 171 18.93 -17.80 -5.60
N ILE A 172 18.60 -18.88 -4.88
CA ILE A 172 19.47 -19.43 -3.82
C ILE A 172 20.74 -20.07 -4.39
N ILE A 173 20.67 -20.67 -5.57
CA ILE A 173 21.82 -21.35 -6.19
C ILE A 173 22.67 -20.44 -7.09
N ARG A 174 22.25 -19.19 -7.31
CA ARG A 174 22.96 -18.18 -8.08
C ARG A 174 24.23 -17.73 -7.38
#